data_0ffcfd3af3ec38bce02bc3d69ff8e13c
#
_entry.id   0ffcfd3af3ec38bce02bc3d69ff8e13c
#
_cell.length_a   1.000
_cell.length_b   1.000
_cell.length_c   1.000
_cell.angle_alpha   90.00
_cell.angle_beta   90.00
_cell.angle_gamma   90.00
#
_symmetry.space_group_name_H-M   'P 1'
#
loop_
_entity.id
_entity.type
_entity.pdbx_description
1 polymer ?
#
loop_
_entity_poly.entity_id
_entity_poly.type
_entity_poly.pdbx_seq_one_letter_code
_entity_poly.pdbx_strand_id
1 'polypeptide(L)'
;IEFIPDYSLTVLDKGFLSAEILLPLQHQGQQRHWLIPAKSNTTWERLEANERDYRVRMKVSPQARAKRPELPEYWEARAIQVLSKQGSKRVLLTSLLDRAKYPAAEMAGQYNQRWRIESSYRELKQSLLGDEMTLRSGTPATVRQEIWGALLAYKLVRRGMAEVAKEVGAAATDLSFQLAWDYLQYEWVWLATNSPG
;
A
#
# COMPACT_ATOMS: atom_id res chain seq x y z
N ILE A 1 2.49 -13.05 4.07
CA ILE A 1 2.27 -13.59 2.71
C ILE A 1 0.95 -14.37 2.64
N GLU A 2 0.55 -15.02 3.73
CA GLU A 2 -0.67 -15.85 3.81
C GLU A 2 -1.97 -15.10 3.40
N PHE A 3 -2.06 -13.81 3.71
CA PHE A 3 -3.24 -12.98 3.42
C PHE A 3 -3.19 -12.23 2.08
N ILE A 4 -2.17 -12.47 1.24
CA ILE A 4 -2.08 -11.83 -0.07
C ILE A 4 -2.96 -12.60 -1.05
N PRO A 5 -3.96 -11.95 -1.69
CA PRO A 5 -4.85 -12.63 -2.65
C PRO A 5 -4.09 -13.10 -3.89
N ASP A 6 -4.56 -14.17 -4.49
CA ASP A 6 -4.14 -14.55 -5.83
C ASP A 6 -4.60 -13.52 -6.88
N TYR A 7 -3.97 -13.50 -8.05
CA TYR A 7 -4.25 -12.56 -9.14
C TYR A 7 -4.17 -11.08 -8.69
N SER A 8 -3.15 -10.75 -7.91
CA SER A 8 -3.00 -9.43 -7.30
C SER A 8 -1.63 -8.79 -7.54
N LEU A 9 -1.60 -7.47 -7.49
CA LEU A 9 -0.37 -6.67 -7.46
C LEU A 9 -0.20 -6.06 -6.08
N THR A 10 0.83 -6.49 -5.36
CA THR A 10 1.19 -5.92 -4.05
C THR A 10 2.17 -4.76 -4.23
N VAL A 11 1.75 -3.57 -3.85
CA VAL A 11 2.61 -2.37 -3.86
C VAL A 11 3.28 -2.23 -2.49
N LEU A 12 4.60 -2.20 -2.48
CA LEU A 12 5.40 -2.27 -1.27
C LEU A 12 6.29 -1.03 -1.09
N ASP A 13 6.65 -0.73 0.15
CA ASP A 13 7.70 0.25 0.44
C ASP A 13 9.10 -0.34 0.20
N LYS A 14 10.08 0.52 -0.13
CA LYS A 14 11.49 0.14 -0.37
C LYS A 14 12.11 -0.70 0.76
N GLY A 15 11.60 -0.59 1.99
CA GLY A 15 12.04 -1.39 3.13
C GLY A 15 11.92 -2.90 2.90
N PHE A 16 10.91 -3.32 2.14
CA PHE A 16 10.62 -4.72 1.84
C PHE A 16 11.40 -5.29 0.64
N LEU A 17 12.29 -4.52 0.02
CA LEU A 17 13.10 -4.99 -1.12
C LEU A 17 14.10 -6.05 -0.65
N SER A 18 13.70 -7.30 -0.75
CA SER A 18 14.48 -8.49 -0.44
C SER A 18 13.96 -9.69 -1.22
N ALA A 19 14.87 -10.50 -1.76
CA ALA A 19 14.51 -11.77 -2.42
C ALA A 19 13.79 -12.73 -1.45
N GLU A 20 14.14 -12.69 -0.15
CA GLU A 20 13.52 -13.49 0.92
C GLU A 20 12.01 -13.20 1.07
N ILE A 21 11.58 -12.00 0.73
CA ILE A 21 10.18 -11.56 0.82
C ILE A 21 9.48 -11.69 -0.54
N LEU A 22 10.11 -11.17 -1.60
CA LEU A 22 9.47 -10.99 -2.91
C LEU A 22 9.32 -12.29 -3.70
N LEU A 23 10.30 -13.20 -3.62
CA LEU A 23 10.20 -14.47 -4.33
C LEU A 23 9.13 -15.40 -3.72
N PRO A 24 9.06 -15.61 -2.40
CA PRO A 24 7.94 -16.34 -1.81
C PRO A 24 6.58 -15.70 -2.07
N LEU A 25 6.47 -14.35 -2.05
CA LEU A 25 5.23 -13.66 -2.40
C LEU A 25 4.77 -14.04 -3.81
N GLN A 26 5.70 -14.07 -4.75
CA GLN A 26 5.41 -14.39 -6.15
C GLN A 26 5.09 -15.88 -6.38
N HIS A 27 5.74 -16.79 -5.65
CA HIS A 27 5.67 -18.23 -5.92
C HIS A 27 4.69 -19.01 -5.04
N GLN A 28 4.26 -18.47 -3.89
CA GLN A 28 3.35 -19.14 -2.96
C GLN A 28 1.86 -18.98 -3.29
N GLY A 29 1.52 -18.53 -4.48
CA GLY A 29 0.14 -18.37 -4.96
C GLY A 29 0.08 -18.27 -6.47
N GLN A 30 -1.11 -17.95 -6.99
CA GLN A 30 -1.34 -17.83 -8.42
C GLN A 30 -1.29 -16.37 -8.85
N GLN A 31 -0.39 -16.04 -9.80
CA GLN A 31 -0.29 -14.69 -10.38
C GLN A 31 -0.21 -13.57 -9.31
N ARG A 32 0.56 -13.79 -8.27
CA ARG A 32 0.89 -12.75 -7.28
C ARG A 32 2.09 -11.98 -7.77
N HIS A 33 1.90 -10.70 -7.93
CA HIS A 33 2.92 -9.78 -8.41
C HIS A 33 3.24 -8.71 -7.38
N TRP A 34 4.39 -8.10 -7.53
CA TRP A 34 4.83 -7.02 -6.65
C TRP A 34 5.37 -5.84 -7.44
N LEU A 35 5.26 -4.65 -6.84
CA LEU A 35 5.79 -3.39 -7.34
C LEU A 35 6.43 -2.63 -6.17
N ILE A 36 7.70 -2.27 -6.29
CA ILE A 36 8.51 -1.73 -5.19
C ILE A 36 9.57 -0.76 -5.71
N PRO A 37 9.89 0.34 -5.00
CA PRO A 37 11.01 1.18 -5.41
C PRO A 37 12.35 0.53 -5.06
N ALA A 38 13.33 0.71 -5.94
CA ALA A 38 14.71 0.32 -5.66
C ALA A 38 15.29 1.18 -4.53
N LYS A 39 16.18 0.58 -3.73
CA LYS A 39 17.02 1.32 -2.77
C LYS A 39 18.19 1.95 -3.52
N SER A 40 18.76 3.04 -2.99
CA SER A 40 19.90 3.73 -3.61
C SER A 40 21.14 2.85 -3.80
N ASN A 41 21.29 1.86 -2.95
CA ASN A 41 22.41 0.88 -2.98
C ASN A 41 22.04 -0.44 -3.65
N THR A 42 20.89 -0.53 -4.34
CA THR A 42 20.52 -1.76 -5.07
C THR A 42 21.38 -1.90 -6.32
N THR A 43 22.07 -3.02 -6.44
CA THR A 43 22.90 -3.37 -7.59
C THR A 43 22.21 -4.42 -8.44
N TRP A 44 22.34 -4.29 -9.76
CA TRP A 44 21.84 -5.25 -10.73
C TRP A 44 22.65 -5.28 -12.00
N GLU A 45 22.59 -6.38 -12.70
CA GLU A 45 23.02 -6.51 -14.09
C GLU A 45 21.84 -6.15 -15.00
N ARG A 46 22.07 -5.33 -16.00
CA ARG A 46 21.05 -4.97 -16.99
C ARG A 46 21.06 -6.02 -18.10
N LEU A 47 19.89 -6.62 -18.37
CA LEU A 47 19.75 -7.67 -19.38
C LEU A 47 19.33 -7.16 -20.76
N GLU A 48 18.96 -5.90 -20.88
CA GLU A 48 18.45 -5.28 -22.10
C GLU A 48 18.99 -3.86 -22.27
N ALA A 49 19.07 -3.41 -23.52
CA ALA A 49 19.64 -2.10 -23.88
C ALA A 49 18.69 -0.91 -23.67
N ASN A 50 17.40 -1.13 -23.36
CA ASN A 50 16.43 -0.04 -23.17
C ASN A 50 16.80 0.80 -21.94
N GLU A 51 16.78 2.14 -22.07
CA GLU A 51 17.28 3.04 -21.03
C GLU A 51 16.31 3.25 -19.86
N ARG A 52 15.01 3.17 -20.08
CA ARG A 52 13.99 3.57 -19.08
C ARG A 52 13.14 2.43 -18.56
N ASP A 53 13.09 1.32 -19.29
CA ASP A 53 12.24 0.18 -18.99
C ASP A 53 12.93 -1.09 -19.48
N TYR A 54 13.57 -1.82 -18.58
CA TYR A 54 14.46 -2.92 -18.92
C TYR A 54 14.42 -4.04 -17.87
N ARG A 55 14.78 -5.24 -18.30
CA ARG A 55 14.96 -6.37 -17.38
C ARG A 55 16.30 -6.27 -16.68
N VAL A 56 16.30 -6.67 -15.43
CA VAL A 56 17.47 -6.71 -14.57
C VAL A 56 17.62 -8.07 -13.90
N ARG A 57 18.86 -8.45 -13.65
CA ARG A 57 19.21 -9.60 -12.81
C ARG A 57 19.88 -9.11 -11.55
N MET A 58 19.40 -9.60 -10.42
CA MET A 58 19.91 -9.23 -9.09
C MET A 58 20.43 -10.47 -8.38
N LYS A 59 21.52 -10.32 -7.64
CA LYS A 59 22.07 -11.39 -6.81
C LYS A 59 21.30 -11.47 -5.49
N VAL A 60 20.95 -12.68 -5.07
CA VAL A 60 20.38 -12.91 -3.74
C VAL A 60 21.49 -12.82 -2.70
N SER A 61 21.27 -12.08 -1.62
CA SER A 61 22.29 -11.90 -0.59
C SER A 61 22.66 -13.22 0.09
N PRO A 62 23.91 -13.42 0.50
CA PRO A 62 24.32 -14.60 1.25
C PRO A 62 23.50 -14.82 2.52
N GLN A 63 23.12 -13.74 3.20
CA GLN A 63 22.30 -13.79 4.41
C GLN A 63 20.87 -14.32 4.13
N ALA A 64 20.27 -13.91 3.01
CA ALA A 64 18.95 -14.41 2.61
C ALA A 64 19.03 -15.91 2.27
N ARG A 65 20.07 -16.34 1.55
CA ARG A 65 20.29 -17.77 1.22
C ARG A 65 20.64 -18.62 2.44
N ALA A 66 21.35 -18.07 3.41
CA ALA A 66 21.62 -18.78 4.68
C ALA A 66 20.34 -19.08 5.47
N LYS A 67 19.36 -18.14 5.43
CA LYS A 67 18.05 -18.35 6.07
C LYS A 67 17.10 -19.20 5.24
N ARG A 68 17.21 -19.13 3.93
CA ARG A 68 16.37 -19.82 2.94
C ARG A 68 17.23 -20.42 1.83
N PRO A 69 17.75 -21.63 2.04
CA PRO A 69 18.64 -22.29 1.07
C PRO A 69 17.97 -22.57 -0.30
N GLU A 70 16.64 -22.64 -0.33
CA GLU A 70 15.85 -22.84 -1.55
C GLU A 70 15.85 -21.62 -2.49
N LEU A 71 16.28 -20.45 -2.03
CA LEU A 71 16.36 -19.26 -2.89
C LEU A 71 17.42 -19.42 -3.97
N PRO A 72 17.15 -19.00 -5.22
CA PRO A 72 18.11 -19.04 -6.31
C PRO A 72 19.29 -18.11 -6.03
N GLU A 73 20.38 -18.29 -6.74
CA GLU A 73 21.55 -17.38 -6.64
C GLU A 73 21.24 -16.01 -7.24
N TYR A 74 20.46 -15.99 -8.32
CA TYR A 74 20.01 -14.79 -9.02
C TYR A 74 18.51 -14.82 -9.25
N TRP A 75 17.92 -13.64 -9.34
CA TRP A 75 16.52 -13.45 -9.67
C TRP A 75 16.34 -12.26 -10.60
N GLU A 76 15.26 -12.27 -11.37
CA GLU A 76 14.99 -11.26 -12.37
C GLU A 76 13.81 -10.40 -11.99
N ALA A 77 13.87 -9.14 -12.42
CA ALA A 77 12.81 -8.16 -12.29
C ALA A 77 12.81 -7.23 -13.51
N ARG A 78 11.74 -6.48 -13.67
CA ARG A 78 11.67 -5.35 -14.58
C ARG A 78 11.94 -4.07 -13.80
N ALA A 79 12.83 -3.24 -14.28
CA ALA A 79 13.18 -1.94 -13.74
C ALA A 79 12.58 -0.84 -14.62
N ILE A 80 11.78 0.04 -14.03
CA ILE A 80 11.08 1.13 -14.70
C ILE A 80 11.58 2.45 -14.10
N GLN A 81 12.21 3.29 -14.92
CA GLN A 81 12.61 4.63 -14.49
C GLN A 81 11.41 5.57 -14.55
N VAL A 82 11.09 6.17 -13.42
CA VAL A 82 10.03 7.17 -13.29
C VAL A 82 10.58 8.47 -12.75
N LEU A 83 9.96 9.57 -13.15
CA LEU A 83 10.23 10.88 -12.56
C LEU A 83 9.23 11.13 -11.44
N SER A 84 9.72 11.56 -10.29
CA SER A 84 8.84 12.06 -9.22
C SER A 84 8.21 13.38 -9.64
N LYS A 85 7.13 13.80 -8.98
CA LYS A 85 6.52 15.12 -9.20
C LYS A 85 7.52 16.29 -9.01
N GLN A 86 8.61 16.05 -8.26
CA GLN A 86 9.68 17.02 -7.99
C GLN A 86 10.86 16.88 -8.96
N GLY A 87 10.73 16.08 -10.04
CA GLY A 87 11.77 15.88 -11.05
C GLY A 87 12.89 14.91 -10.66
N SER A 88 12.88 14.33 -9.47
CA SER A 88 13.89 13.33 -9.06
C SER A 88 13.63 12.00 -9.76
N LYS A 89 14.71 11.37 -10.23
CA LYS A 89 14.66 10.04 -10.84
C LYS A 89 14.47 8.97 -9.76
N ARG A 90 13.53 8.06 -9.99
CA ARG A 90 13.29 6.88 -9.16
C ARG A 90 13.20 5.65 -10.05
N VAL A 91 13.66 4.51 -9.58
CA VAL A 91 13.49 3.23 -10.26
C VAL A 91 12.47 2.41 -9.49
N LEU A 92 11.45 1.93 -10.18
CA LEU A 92 10.52 0.94 -9.68
C LEU A 92 10.94 -0.44 -10.20
N LEU A 93 10.92 -1.43 -9.33
CA LEU A 93 11.14 -2.84 -9.66
C LEU A 93 9.80 -3.59 -9.58
N THR A 94 9.58 -4.51 -10.51
CA THR A 94 8.35 -5.33 -10.53
C THR A 94 8.59 -6.72 -11.11
N SER A 95 7.78 -7.69 -10.68
CA SER A 95 7.72 -9.03 -11.28
C SER A 95 6.90 -9.07 -12.57
N LEU A 96 6.19 -8.00 -12.93
CA LEU A 96 5.41 -7.88 -14.17
C LEU A 96 6.34 -7.57 -15.35
N LEU A 97 6.81 -8.60 -16.05
CA LEU A 97 7.83 -8.47 -17.09
C LEU A 97 7.26 -8.04 -18.46
N ASP A 98 6.00 -8.31 -18.74
CA ASP A 98 5.35 -7.99 -20.01
C ASP A 98 4.98 -6.49 -20.09
N ARG A 99 5.72 -5.75 -20.92
CA ARG A 99 5.56 -4.31 -21.10
C ARG A 99 4.31 -3.93 -21.88
N ALA A 100 3.88 -4.79 -22.80
CA ALA A 100 2.70 -4.54 -23.61
C ALA A 100 1.43 -4.64 -22.76
N LYS A 101 1.39 -5.66 -21.89
CA LYS A 101 0.28 -5.87 -20.97
C LYS A 101 0.28 -4.91 -19.80
N TYR A 102 1.46 -4.48 -19.33
CA TYR A 102 1.64 -3.62 -18.16
C TYR A 102 2.52 -2.41 -18.51
N PRO A 103 1.97 -1.36 -19.13
CA PRO A 103 2.73 -0.18 -19.53
C PRO A 103 3.41 0.52 -18.34
N ALA A 104 4.60 1.08 -18.55
CA ALA A 104 5.38 1.76 -17.49
C ALA A 104 4.62 2.91 -16.82
N ALA A 105 3.81 3.66 -17.59
CA ALA A 105 2.98 4.75 -17.07
C ALA A 105 1.92 4.24 -16.10
N GLU A 106 1.31 3.08 -16.37
CA GLU A 106 0.34 2.46 -15.49
C GLU A 106 1.00 1.99 -14.18
N MET A 107 2.17 1.35 -14.27
CA MET A 107 2.94 0.93 -13.10
C MET A 107 3.31 2.13 -12.21
N ALA A 108 3.73 3.24 -12.82
CA ALA A 108 3.99 4.48 -12.10
C ALA A 108 2.72 5.03 -11.41
N GLY A 109 1.59 5.00 -12.09
CA GLY A 109 0.28 5.37 -11.55
C GLY A 109 -0.13 4.50 -10.34
N GLN A 110 0.00 3.19 -10.46
CA GLN A 110 -0.28 2.25 -9.36
C GLN A 110 0.64 2.50 -8.15
N TYR A 111 1.93 2.72 -8.38
CA TYR A 111 2.84 3.04 -7.28
C TYR A 111 2.48 4.36 -6.58
N ASN A 112 2.05 5.37 -7.31
CA ASN A 112 1.64 6.65 -6.72
C ASN A 112 0.41 6.50 -5.81
N GLN A 113 -0.44 5.50 -6.02
CA GLN A 113 -1.58 5.23 -5.14
C GLN A 113 -1.17 4.72 -3.75
N ARG A 114 0.09 4.32 -3.55
CA ARG A 114 0.63 3.94 -2.23
C ARG A 114 0.41 5.04 -1.17
N TRP A 115 0.42 6.31 -1.57
CA TRP A 115 0.14 7.44 -0.68
C TRP A 115 -1.25 7.36 0.00
N ARG A 116 -2.18 6.62 -0.58
CA ARG A 116 -3.50 6.41 0.04
C ARG A 116 -3.40 5.70 1.38
N ILE A 117 -2.43 4.80 1.56
CA ILE A 117 -2.19 4.12 2.84
C ILE A 117 -1.73 5.13 3.89
N GLU A 118 -0.79 6.01 3.54
CA GLU A 118 -0.29 7.06 4.46
C GLU A 118 -1.41 8.04 4.84
N SER A 119 -2.25 8.43 3.88
CA SER A 119 -3.44 9.25 4.13
C SER A 119 -4.42 8.54 5.04
N SER A 120 -4.71 7.25 4.80
CA SER A 120 -5.60 6.46 5.64
C SER A 120 -5.09 6.31 7.08
N TYR A 121 -3.78 6.12 7.27
CA TYR A 121 -3.18 6.12 8.61
C TYR A 121 -3.29 7.47 9.31
N ARG A 122 -3.10 8.57 8.57
CA ARG A 122 -3.26 9.92 9.11
C ARG A 122 -4.71 10.17 9.53
N GLU A 123 -5.67 9.84 8.69
CA GLU A 123 -7.09 9.98 8.98
C GLU A 123 -7.49 9.16 10.20
N LEU A 124 -7.06 7.92 10.27
CA LEU A 124 -7.33 7.05 11.41
C LEU A 124 -6.71 7.60 12.70
N LYS A 125 -5.44 7.98 12.65
CA LYS A 125 -4.68 8.41 13.82
C LYS A 125 -5.06 9.81 14.29
N GLN A 126 -5.13 10.78 13.39
CA GLN A 126 -5.33 12.18 13.75
C GLN A 126 -6.80 12.56 13.83
N SER A 127 -7.61 12.14 12.87
CA SER A 127 -9.00 12.59 12.79
C SER A 127 -9.94 11.75 13.62
N LEU A 128 -9.81 10.42 13.61
CA LEU A 128 -10.72 9.53 14.30
C LEU A 128 -10.33 9.31 15.78
N LEU A 129 -9.05 9.14 16.07
CA LEU A 129 -8.56 8.78 17.40
C LEU A 129 -7.96 9.96 18.18
N GLY A 130 -7.83 11.13 17.55
CA GLY A 130 -7.06 12.25 18.10
C GLY A 130 -5.57 11.95 18.10
N ASP A 131 -4.72 12.98 18.25
CA ASP A 131 -3.26 12.79 18.24
C ASP A 131 -2.73 11.95 19.42
N GLU A 132 -3.53 11.77 20.47
CA GLU A 132 -3.21 10.97 21.64
C GLU A 132 -3.85 9.57 21.53
N MET A 133 -3.34 8.75 20.60
CA MET A 133 -3.74 7.35 20.51
C MET A 133 -3.09 6.54 21.65
N THR A 134 -3.64 6.67 22.83
CA THR A 134 -3.34 5.75 23.93
C THR A 134 -4.41 4.67 23.96
N LEU A 135 -4.06 3.47 23.56
CA LEU A 135 -4.94 2.31 23.78
C LEU A 135 -5.14 2.16 25.28
N ARG A 136 -6.39 2.30 25.74
CA ARG A 136 -6.70 2.30 27.18
C ARG A 136 -6.77 0.88 27.76
N SER A 137 -6.87 -0.11 26.90
CA SER A 137 -7.03 -1.52 27.28
C SER A 137 -5.70 -2.11 27.75
N GLY A 138 -5.76 -2.84 28.86
CA GLY A 138 -4.59 -3.50 29.49
C GLY A 138 -4.36 -4.94 29.05
N THR A 139 -5.22 -5.54 28.22
CA THR A 139 -5.06 -6.94 27.78
C THR A 139 -5.00 -7.05 26.26
N PRO A 140 -4.29 -8.04 25.69
CA PRO A 140 -4.23 -8.23 24.25
C PRO A 140 -5.60 -8.40 23.57
N ALA A 141 -6.58 -8.98 24.24
CA ALA A 141 -7.93 -9.18 23.71
C ALA A 141 -8.67 -7.85 23.58
N THR A 142 -8.65 -7.03 24.61
CA THR A 142 -9.32 -5.73 24.65
C THR A 142 -8.62 -4.71 23.74
N VAL A 143 -7.28 -4.75 23.62
CA VAL A 143 -6.52 -3.97 22.63
C VAL A 143 -6.99 -4.29 21.20
N ARG A 144 -7.18 -5.57 20.89
CA ARG A 144 -7.72 -5.97 19.57
C ARG A 144 -9.13 -5.43 19.35
N GLN A 145 -9.98 -5.43 20.34
CA GLN A 145 -11.34 -4.87 20.25
C GLN A 145 -11.32 -3.38 19.98
N GLU A 146 -10.47 -2.60 20.66
CA GLU A 146 -10.29 -1.18 20.40
C GLU A 146 -9.84 -0.91 18.98
N ILE A 147 -8.84 -1.65 18.49
CA ILE A 147 -8.34 -1.53 17.11
C ILE A 147 -9.45 -1.87 16.10
N TRP A 148 -10.19 -2.95 16.31
CA TRP A 148 -11.29 -3.33 15.42
C TRP A 148 -12.44 -2.30 15.45
N GLY A 149 -12.76 -1.76 16.61
CA GLY A 149 -13.75 -0.69 16.75
C GLY A 149 -13.36 0.56 15.95
N ALA A 150 -12.09 1.00 16.08
CA ALA A 150 -11.56 2.13 15.33
C ALA A 150 -11.56 1.89 13.80
N LEU A 151 -11.15 0.70 13.37
CA LEU A 151 -11.17 0.33 11.94
C LEU A 151 -12.60 0.25 11.39
N LEU A 152 -13.55 -0.22 12.17
CA LEU A 152 -14.95 -0.28 11.77
C LEU A 152 -15.53 1.14 11.62
N ALA A 153 -15.32 2.01 12.61
CA ALA A 153 -15.72 3.40 12.55
C ALA A 153 -15.12 4.11 11.32
N TYR A 154 -13.83 3.95 11.09
CA TYR A 154 -13.16 4.47 9.90
C TYR A 154 -13.82 3.99 8.59
N LYS A 155 -14.11 2.69 8.50
CA LYS A 155 -14.78 2.13 7.31
C LYS A 155 -16.21 2.68 7.10
N LEU A 156 -16.97 2.90 8.16
CA LEU A 156 -18.31 3.48 8.07
C LEU A 156 -18.25 4.91 7.53
N VAL A 157 -17.37 5.75 8.06
CA VAL A 157 -17.16 7.11 7.54
C VAL A 157 -16.77 7.08 6.07
N ARG A 158 -15.78 6.25 5.71
CA ARG A 158 -15.32 6.12 4.30
C ARG A 158 -16.41 5.62 3.37
N ARG A 159 -17.28 4.75 3.84
CA ARG A 159 -18.45 4.29 3.07
C ARG A 159 -19.42 5.44 2.81
N GLY A 160 -19.79 6.20 3.83
CA GLY A 160 -20.63 7.38 3.66
C GLY A 160 -20.04 8.41 2.70
N MET A 161 -18.73 8.69 2.83
CA MET A 161 -18.01 9.55 1.88
C MET A 161 -18.08 9.02 0.44
N ALA A 162 -17.99 7.71 0.22
CA ALA A 162 -18.08 7.13 -1.11
C ALA A 162 -19.49 7.25 -1.70
N GLU A 163 -20.53 7.15 -0.89
CA GLU A 163 -21.91 7.35 -1.30
C GLU A 163 -22.15 8.81 -1.72
N VAL A 164 -21.74 9.78 -0.89
CA VAL A 164 -21.81 11.21 -1.21
C VAL A 164 -21.00 11.55 -2.46
N ALA A 165 -19.78 11.05 -2.57
CA ALA A 165 -18.92 11.28 -3.74
C ALA A 165 -19.60 10.82 -5.04
N LYS A 166 -20.28 9.67 -5.00
CA LYS A 166 -21.04 9.14 -6.14
C LYS A 166 -22.19 10.08 -6.55
N GLU A 167 -22.90 10.65 -5.58
CA GLU A 167 -24.01 11.56 -5.84
C GLU A 167 -23.54 12.88 -6.50
N VAL A 168 -22.39 13.40 -6.06
CA VAL A 168 -21.83 14.67 -6.59
C VAL A 168 -20.89 14.47 -7.76
N GLY A 169 -20.67 13.25 -8.24
CA GLY A 169 -19.78 12.96 -9.36
C GLY A 169 -18.28 13.19 -9.06
N ALA A 170 -17.88 13.14 -7.80
CA ALA A 170 -16.49 13.31 -7.35
C ALA A 170 -15.83 11.98 -6.99
N ALA A 171 -14.50 11.97 -6.78
CA ALA A 171 -13.84 10.83 -6.16
C ALA A 171 -13.96 10.92 -4.62
N ALA A 172 -14.18 9.79 -3.95
CA ALA A 172 -14.26 9.77 -2.49
C ALA A 172 -12.96 10.26 -1.80
N THR A 173 -11.85 10.23 -2.54
CA THR A 173 -10.54 10.75 -2.10
C THR A 173 -10.43 12.27 -2.17
N ASP A 174 -11.34 12.95 -2.87
CA ASP A 174 -11.37 14.41 -3.00
C ASP A 174 -12.16 15.05 -1.85
N LEU A 175 -12.89 14.24 -1.09
CA LEU A 175 -13.62 14.67 0.09
C LEU A 175 -12.71 14.68 1.32
N SER A 176 -12.91 15.66 2.21
CA SER A 176 -12.18 15.75 3.48
C SER A 176 -12.72 14.73 4.47
N PHE A 177 -11.88 13.81 4.93
CA PHE A 177 -12.24 12.86 5.99
C PHE A 177 -12.57 13.59 7.30
N GLN A 178 -11.78 14.60 7.66
CA GLN A 178 -12.01 15.38 8.90
C GLN A 178 -13.39 16.01 8.90
N LEU A 179 -13.77 16.70 7.83
CA LEU A 179 -15.10 17.32 7.76
C LEU A 179 -16.23 16.28 7.81
N ALA A 180 -16.07 15.14 7.15
CA ALA A 180 -17.06 14.06 7.20
C ALA A 180 -17.20 13.49 8.61
N TRP A 181 -16.09 13.33 9.33
CA TRP A 181 -16.07 12.86 10.71
C TRP A 181 -16.74 13.86 11.67
N ASP A 182 -16.35 15.14 11.58
CA ASP A 182 -16.92 16.21 12.41
C ASP A 182 -18.44 16.34 12.20
N TYR A 183 -18.88 16.25 10.94
CA TYR A 183 -20.31 16.28 10.61
C TYR A 183 -21.08 15.11 11.21
N LEU A 184 -20.55 13.89 11.10
CA LEU A 184 -21.16 12.70 11.70
C LEU A 184 -21.23 12.79 13.24
N GLN A 185 -20.19 13.31 13.88
CA GLN A 185 -20.21 13.52 15.33
C GLN A 185 -21.31 14.51 15.73
N TYR A 186 -21.46 15.61 14.98
CA TYR A 186 -22.49 16.58 15.20
C TYR A 186 -23.91 15.98 15.06
N GLU A 187 -24.13 15.23 13.98
CA GLU A 187 -25.41 14.55 13.72
C GLU A 187 -25.75 13.53 14.83
N TRP A 188 -24.80 12.77 15.30
CA TRP A 188 -25.05 11.81 16.39
C TRP A 188 -25.40 12.49 17.69
N VAL A 189 -24.76 13.59 18.05
CA VAL A 189 -25.11 14.39 19.23
C VAL A 189 -26.52 14.96 19.07
N TRP A 190 -26.82 15.52 17.89
CA TRP A 190 -28.15 16.08 17.62
C TRP A 190 -29.28 15.03 17.71
N LEU A 191 -29.05 13.86 17.09
CA LEU A 191 -29.99 12.73 17.17
C LEU A 191 -30.18 12.25 18.62
N ALA A 192 -29.11 12.11 19.39
CA ALA A 192 -29.18 11.68 20.78
C ALA A 192 -29.96 12.67 21.67
N THR A 193 -29.90 13.95 21.35
CA THR A 193 -30.57 15.00 22.13
C THR A 193 -32.02 15.28 21.69
N ASN A 194 -32.37 14.95 20.42
CA ASN A 194 -33.68 15.29 19.84
C ASN A 194 -34.51 14.06 19.42
N SER A 195 -34.02 12.82 19.63
CA SER A 195 -34.85 11.63 19.39
C SER A 195 -35.92 11.51 20.46
N PRO A 196 -37.21 11.44 20.07
CA PRO A 196 -38.26 11.07 21.02
C PRO A 196 -37.99 9.64 21.51
N GLY A 197 -37.93 9.46 22.83
CA GLY A 197 -37.75 8.16 23.50
C GLY A 197 -38.91 7.19 23.19
#